data_d69bfb5c627c5fdfc4ea3ba2cbba365f
#
_entry.id   d69bfb5c627c5fdfc4ea3ba2cbba365f
#
_cell.length_a   1.000
_cell.length_b   1.000
_cell.length_c   1.000
_cell.angle_alpha   90.00
_cell.angle_beta   90.00
_cell.angle_gamma   90.00
#
_symmetry.space_group_name_H-M   'P 1'
#
loop_
_entity.id
_entity.type
_entity.pdbx_description
1 polymer ?
#
loop_
_entity_poly.entity_id
_entity_poly.type
_entity_poly.pdbx_seq_one_letter_code
_entity_poly.pdbx_strand_id
1 'polypeptide(L)'
;VEVDPREAESLLETLRDRCGVRSVKDGCSPQGQCGCCLAIVGGRAVTTCAMPASKAAGQEILTLEGLPEAERKQMTDAFVAAAGLQCGFCIPGIMVRTKHLLDKSPDPSRDEIAMAIDAHLCRCTGYVKIIDAVQLLAQARCGETVPKPQYDGGVGERVARYRGADLALGERPYVADLRREGMLFGALSLSAHPRARVVRIDTSRAAAHPGVVAVATYRDVPGDRW
;
A
#
# COMPACT_ATOMS: atom_id res chain seq x y z
N VAL A 1 15.71 -9.68 -9.04
CA VAL A 1 16.62 -9.51 -7.90
C VAL A 1 16.59 -10.80 -7.09
N GLU A 2 17.73 -11.38 -6.82
CA GLU A 2 17.89 -12.55 -5.94
C GLU A 2 18.30 -12.05 -4.54
N VAL A 3 17.62 -12.53 -3.51
CA VAL A 3 17.88 -12.14 -2.12
C VAL A 3 17.65 -13.33 -1.21
N ASP A 4 18.63 -13.68 -0.40
CA ASP A 4 18.48 -14.71 0.63
C ASP A 4 17.54 -14.25 1.74
N PRO A 5 16.51 -15.03 2.11
CA PRO A 5 15.61 -14.68 3.19
C PRO A 5 16.35 -14.73 4.53
N ARG A 6 16.07 -13.77 5.42
CA ARG A 6 16.55 -13.81 6.80
C ARG A 6 15.59 -14.60 7.68
N GLU A 7 16.09 -15.13 8.78
CA GLU A 7 15.25 -15.81 9.77
C GLU A 7 14.20 -14.83 10.33
N ALA A 8 12.97 -15.30 10.45
CA ALA A 8 11.80 -14.52 10.93
C ALA A 8 11.42 -13.26 10.11
N GLU A 9 12.03 -13.03 8.94
CA GLU A 9 11.69 -11.91 8.04
C GLU A 9 10.41 -12.23 7.25
N SER A 10 9.48 -11.28 7.20
CA SER A 10 8.32 -11.37 6.29
C SER A 10 8.73 -11.05 4.86
N LEU A 11 7.97 -11.56 3.88
CA LEU A 11 8.18 -11.21 2.49
C LEU A 11 7.99 -9.70 2.24
N LEU A 12 7.12 -9.04 3.00
CA LEU A 12 6.93 -7.59 2.94
C LEU A 12 8.22 -6.83 3.28
N GLU A 13 8.87 -7.19 4.40
CA GLU A 13 10.14 -6.58 4.83
C GLU A 13 11.24 -6.80 3.79
N THR A 14 11.37 -8.03 3.29
CA THR A 14 12.33 -8.35 2.22
C THR A 14 12.12 -7.46 1.00
N LEU A 15 10.88 -7.38 0.50
CA LEU A 15 10.57 -6.60 -0.70
C LEU A 15 10.79 -5.10 -0.49
N ARG A 16 10.35 -4.55 0.65
CA ARG A 16 10.47 -3.11 0.92
C ARG A 16 11.88 -2.68 1.30
N ASP A 17 12.46 -3.36 2.28
CA ASP A 17 13.67 -2.87 2.94
C ASP A 17 14.96 -3.31 2.23
N ARG A 18 14.91 -4.43 1.51
CA ARG A 18 16.08 -4.98 0.82
C ARG A 18 16.00 -4.89 -0.69
N CYS A 19 14.81 -5.02 -1.27
CA CYS A 19 14.61 -4.90 -2.72
C CYS A 19 14.16 -3.50 -3.16
N GLY A 20 13.82 -2.60 -2.23
CA GLY A 20 13.39 -1.23 -2.53
C GLY A 20 12.01 -1.14 -3.23
N VAL A 21 11.21 -2.20 -3.16
CA VAL A 21 9.87 -2.27 -3.76
C VAL A 21 8.91 -1.38 -2.97
N ARG A 22 8.40 -0.33 -3.58
CA ARG A 22 7.53 0.66 -2.93
C ARG A 22 6.04 0.39 -3.12
N SER A 23 5.65 -0.35 -4.17
CA SER A 23 4.25 -0.64 -4.45
C SER A 23 3.60 -1.53 -3.39
N VAL A 24 4.34 -2.43 -2.75
CA VAL A 24 3.86 -3.19 -1.59
C VAL A 24 3.87 -2.30 -0.35
N LYS A 25 2.69 -2.06 0.24
CA LYS A 25 2.52 -1.11 1.35
C LYS A 25 2.22 -1.84 2.67
N ASP A 26 2.84 -1.40 3.77
CA ASP A 26 2.45 -1.83 5.11
C ASP A 26 1.28 -0.97 5.61
N GLY A 27 0.07 -1.47 5.43
CA GLY A 27 -1.15 -0.73 5.79
C GLY A 27 -1.81 -1.15 7.10
N CYS A 28 -1.50 -2.33 7.63
CA CYS A 28 -2.11 -2.87 8.85
C CYS A 28 -1.09 -3.34 9.90
N SER A 29 0.19 -3.08 9.71
CA SER A 29 1.31 -3.19 10.67
C SER A 29 1.51 -4.53 11.39
N PRO A 30 1.92 -5.57 10.79
CA PRO A 30 1.37 -6.43 9.75
C PRO A 30 0.29 -7.37 10.33
N GLN A 31 -0.95 -7.26 9.86
CA GLN A 31 -2.07 -8.11 10.33
C GLN A 31 -2.68 -9.00 9.23
N GLY A 32 -2.18 -8.92 7.99
CA GLY A 32 -2.69 -9.69 6.87
C GLY A 32 -4.10 -9.31 6.39
N GLN A 33 -4.63 -8.13 6.76
CA GLN A 33 -6.04 -7.78 6.61
C GLN A 33 -6.33 -6.74 5.53
N CYS A 34 -5.39 -5.83 5.24
CA CYS A 34 -5.70 -4.65 4.42
C CYS A 34 -5.46 -4.84 2.91
N GLY A 35 -4.80 -5.90 2.49
CA GLY A 35 -4.48 -6.16 1.07
C GLY A 35 -3.45 -5.21 0.43
N CYS A 36 -2.98 -4.17 1.13
CA CYS A 36 -2.08 -3.17 0.54
C CYS A 36 -0.69 -3.70 0.19
N CYS A 37 -0.29 -4.81 0.81
CA CYS A 37 0.99 -5.49 0.57
C CYS A 37 0.89 -6.66 -0.42
N LEU A 38 -0.16 -6.70 -1.26
CA LEU A 38 -0.38 -7.81 -2.17
C LEU A 38 0.73 -7.92 -3.21
N ALA A 39 1.20 -9.15 -3.44
CA ALA A 39 2.06 -9.53 -4.57
C ALA A 39 1.58 -10.86 -5.16
N ILE A 40 2.01 -11.19 -6.37
CA ILE A 40 1.76 -12.51 -6.96
C ILE A 40 3.03 -13.34 -6.71
N VAL A 41 2.88 -14.47 -5.99
CA VAL A 41 3.96 -15.38 -5.65
C VAL A 41 3.59 -16.77 -6.18
N GLY A 42 4.42 -17.33 -7.05
CA GLY A 42 4.15 -18.60 -7.70
C GLY A 42 2.77 -18.63 -8.38
N GLY A 43 2.38 -17.53 -9.03
CA GLY A 43 1.08 -17.39 -9.72
C GLY A 43 -0.12 -17.14 -8.81
N ARG A 44 0.06 -16.99 -7.49
CA ARG A 44 -1.02 -16.74 -6.52
C ARG A 44 -0.91 -15.36 -5.89
N ALA A 45 -2.01 -14.64 -5.82
CA ALA A 45 -2.07 -13.35 -5.13
C ALA A 45 -2.08 -13.56 -3.60
N VAL A 46 -1.06 -13.09 -2.91
CA VAL A 46 -0.85 -13.27 -1.47
C VAL A 46 -0.54 -11.96 -0.75
N THR A 47 -0.92 -11.86 0.52
CA THR A 47 -0.52 -10.75 1.40
C THR A 47 0.88 -11.02 1.94
N THR A 48 1.86 -10.24 1.49
CA THR A 48 3.29 -10.47 1.78
C THR A 48 3.65 -10.27 3.25
N CYS A 49 2.91 -9.45 3.98
CA CYS A 49 3.15 -9.22 5.40
C CYS A 49 2.85 -10.43 6.30
N ALA A 50 1.96 -11.34 5.85
CA ALA A 50 1.61 -12.55 6.56
C ALA A 50 2.39 -13.79 6.05
N MET A 51 3.28 -13.60 5.07
CA MET A 51 4.06 -14.68 4.47
C MET A 51 5.52 -14.57 4.91
N PRO A 52 6.09 -15.58 5.57
CA PRO A 52 7.53 -15.66 5.80
C PRO A 52 8.29 -15.65 4.48
N ALA A 53 9.38 -14.87 4.39
CA ALA A 53 10.18 -14.76 3.17
C ALA A 53 10.73 -16.12 2.70
N SER A 54 11.08 -17.00 3.64
CA SER A 54 11.56 -18.36 3.36
C SER A 54 10.56 -19.22 2.57
N LYS A 55 9.24 -18.97 2.72
CA LYS A 55 8.21 -19.69 1.95
C LYS A 55 8.10 -19.24 0.50
N ALA A 56 8.65 -18.08 0.17
CA ALA A 56 8.71 -17.57 -1.20
C ALA A 56 10.00 -17.99 -1.93
N ALA A 57 10.94 -18.62 -1.23
CA ALA A 57 12.21 -19.06 -1.83
C ALA A 57 11.98 -19.94 -3.05
N GLY A 58 12.71 -19.66 -4.14
CA GLY A 58 12.60 -20.39 -5.41
C GLY A 58 11.31 -20.12 -6.20
N GLN A 59 10.44 -19.22 -5.74
CA GLN A 59 9.24 -18.84 -6.47
C GLN A 59 9.42 -17.50 -7.19
N GLU A 60 8.76 -17.36 -8.34
CA GLU A 60 8.62 -16.07 -8.99
C GLU A 60 7.74 -15.15 -8.18
N ILE A 61 8.21 -13.92 -7.94
CA ILE A 61 7.48 -12.89 -7.22
C ILE A 61 7.25 -11.71 -8.16
N LEU A 62 5.99 -11.37 -8.40
CA LEU A 62 5.60 -10.26 -9.25
C LEU A 62 4.92 -9.17 -8.42
N THR A 63 5.48 -7.96 -8.48
CA THR A 63 4.91 -6.71 -7.97
C THR A 63 4.63 -5.76 -9.13
N LEU A 64 4.08 -4.57 -8.87
CA LEU A 64 3.83 -3.60 -9.96
C LEU A 64 5.12 -3.20 -10.68
N GLU A 65 6.24 -3.11 -9.97
CA GLU A 65 7.53 -2.77 -10.56
C GLU A 65 8.01 -3.80 -11.59
N GLY A 66 7.61 -5.07 -11.42
CA GLY A 66 7.95 -6.17 -12.33
C GLY A 66 7.07 -6.26 -13.57
N LEU A 67 5.99 -5.49 -13.67
CA LEU A 67 5.12 -5.50 -14.84
C LEU A 67 5.75 -4.74 -16.01
N PRO A 68 5.46 -5.14 -17.27
CA PRO A 68 5.83 -4.37 -18.45
C PRO A 68 5.31 -2.92 -18.36
N GLU A 69 6.09 -1.96 -18.84
CA GLU A 69 5.74 -0.54 -18.80
C GLU A 69 4.39 -0.25 -19.47
N ALA A 70 4.12 -0.89 -20.60
CA ALA A 70 2.85 -0.74 -21.33
C ALA A 70 1.66 -1.22 -20.48
N GLU A 71 1.80 -2.31 -19.74
CA GLU A 71 0.74 -2.82 -18.85
C GLU A 71 0.55 -1.89 -17.65
N ARG A 72 1.63 -1.45 -17.00
CA ARG A 72 1.56 -0.46 -15.91
C ARG A 72 0.87 0.82 -16.35
N LYS A 73 1.21 1.29 -17.56
CA LYS A 73 0.60 2.50 -18.14
C LYS A 73 -0.90 2.30 -18.37
N GLN A 74 -1.31 1.19 -18.98
CA GLN A 74 -2.72 0.91 -19.25
C GLN A 74 -3.54 0.83 -17.96
N MET A 75 -3.02 0.15 -16.93
CA MET A 75 -3.63 0.09 -15.61
C MET A 75 -3.77 1.48 -15.00
N THR A 76 -2.71 2.26 -15.03
CA THR A 76 -2.68 3.62 -14.48
C THR A 76 -3.66 4.53 -15.19
N ASP A 77 -3.70 4.50 -16.52
CA ASP A 77 -4.61 5.32 -17.32
C ASP A 77 -6.08 5.02 -16.96
N ALA A 78 -6.44 3.73 -16.80
CA ALA A 78 -7.79 3.34 -16.41
C ALA A 78 -8.16 3.84 -15.00
N PHE A 79 -7.27 3.67 -14.02
CA PHE A 79 -7.52 4.13 -12.66
C PHE A 79 -7.61 5.66 -12.54
N VAL A 80 -6.79 6.38 -13.28
CA VAL A 80 -6.82 7.85 -13.31
C VAL A 80 -8.08 8.34 -14.02
N ALA A 81 -8.43 7.77 -15.18
CA ALA A 81 -9.61 8.18 -15.97
C ALA A 81 -10.93 7.94 -15.22
N ALA A 82 -11.06 6.81 -14.52
CA ALA A 82 -12.23 6.51 -13.71
C ALA A 82 -12.27 7.26 -12.37
N ALA A 83 -11.22 8.03 -12.02
CA ALA A 83 -11.01 8.59 -10.70
C ALA A 83 -10.99 7.52 -9.58
N GLY A 84 -10.45 6.34 -9.89
CA GLY A 84 -10.37 5.17 -9.01
C GLY A 84 -9.32 5.28 -7.91
N LEU A 85 -8.83 6.49 -7.61
CA LEU A 85 -7.84 6.74 -6.57
C LEU A 85 -8.02 8.10 -5.90
N GLN A 86 -7.74 8.15 -4.59
CA GLN A 86 -7.70 9.40 -3.83
C GLN A 86 -6.29 9.59 -3.23
N CYS A 87 -6.00 9.01 -2.06
CA CYS A 87 -4.64 9.06 -1.51
C CYS A 87 -3.66 8.13 -2.24
N GLY A 88 -4.14 7.09 -2.91
CA GLY A 88 -3.35 6.13 -3.69
C GLY A 88 -2.74 4.98 -2.88
N PHE A 89 -2.84 4.99 -1.54
CA PHE A 89 -2.14 4.03 -0.69
C PHE A 89 -2.53 2.56 -0.95
N CYS A 90 -3.81 2.27 -1.11
CA CYS A 90 -4.32 0.92 -1.37
C CYS A 90 -4.22 0.50 -2.85
N ILE A 91 -4.06 1.46 -3.76
CA ILE A 91 -4.21 1.22 -5.20
C ILE A 91 -3.16 0.26 -5.76
N PRO A 92 -1.87 0.31 -5.41
CA PRO A 92 -0.91 -0.67 -5.89
C PRO A 92 -1.31 -2.12 -5.60
N GLY A 93 -1.74 -2.42 -4.37
CA GLY A 93 -2.22 -3.75 -4.01
C GLY A 93 -3.49 -4.15 -4.77
N ILE A 94 -4.42 -3.21 -4.95
CA ILE A 94 -5.64 -3.43 -5.75
C ILE A 94 -5.29 -3.67 -7.22
N MET A 95 -4.33 -2.96 -7.79
CA MET A 95 -3.88 -3.18 -9.18
C MET A 95 -3.27 -4.58 -9.36
N VAL A 96 -2.46 -5.06 -8.42
CA VAL A 96 -1.96 -6.44 -8.43
C VAL A 96 -3.10 -7.45 -8.35
N ARG A 97 -4.10 -7.20 -7.49
CA ARG A 97 -5.31 -8.04 -7.43
C ARG A 97 -6.09 -8.00 -8.75
N THR A 98 -6.23 -6.82 -9.33
CA THR A 98 -6.91 -6.63 -10.62
C THR A 98 -6.21 -7.41 -11.74
N LYS A 99 -4.86 -7.34 -11.81
CA LYS A 99 -4.12 -8.15 -12.76
C LYS A 99 -4.43 -9.64 -12.59
N HIS A 100 -4.34 -10.14 -11.36
CA HIS A 100 -4.61 -11.54 -11.07
C HIS A 100 -6.06 -11.97 -11.42
N LEU A 101 -7.03 -11.06 -11.26
CA LEU A 101 -8.42 -11.28 -11.66
C LEU A 101 -8.53 -11.33 -13.18
N LEU A 102 -8.03 -10.30 -13.89
CA LEU A 102 -8.21 -10.17 -15.33
C LEU A 102 -7.42 -11.20 -16.14
N ASP A 103 -6.36 -11.75 -15.59
CA ASP A 103 -5.64 -12.87 -16.20
C ASP A 103 -6.46 -14.18 -16.18
N LYS A 104 -7.43 -14.30 -15.27
CA LYS A 104 -8.31 -15.47 -15.14
C LYS A 104 -9.69 -15.24 -15.75
N SER A 105 -10.22 -14.04 -15.61
CA SER A 105 -11.51 -13.59 -16.10
C SER A 105 -11.32 -12.26 -16.84
N PRO A 106 -11.18 -12.27 -18.17
CA PRO A 106 -10.88 -11.04 -18.93
C PRO A 106 -12.01 -10.01 -18.90
N ASP A 107 -13.26 -10.44 -18.72
CA ASP A 107 -14.44 -9.59 -18.67
C ASP A 107 -15.28 -9.91 -17.41
N PRO A 108 -14.81 -9.52 -16.21
CA PRO A 108 -15.51 -9.81 -14.98
C PRO A 108 -16.70 -8.87 -14.78
N SER A 109 -17.79 -9.41 -14.23
CA SER A 109 -18.92 -8.61 -13.76
C SER A 109 -18.54 -7.69 -12.60
N ARG A 110 -19.35 -6.67 -12.32
CA ARG A 110 -19.14 -5.77 -11.18
C ARG A 110 -19.09 -6.52 -9.85
N ASP A 111 -19.91 -7.55 -9.68
CA ASP A 111 -19.94 -8.34 -8.45
C ASP A 111 -18.67 -9.19 -8.30
N GLU A 112 -18.16 -9.77 -9.39
CA GLU A 112 -16.88 -10.48 -9.37
C GLU A 112 -15.71 -9.55 -9.04
N ILE A 113 -15.71 -8.32 -9.57
CA ILE A 113 -14.73 -7.30 -9.22
C ILE A 113 -14.84 -6.94 -7.74
N ALA A 114 -16.06 -6.68 -7.26
CA ALA A 114 -16.31 -6.34 -5.85
C ALA A 114 -15.82 -7.46 -4.91
N MET A 115 -16.14 -8.71 -5.22
CA MET A 115 -15.65 -9.88 -4.47
C MET A 115 -14.13 -10.03 -4.52
N ALA A 116 -13.50 -9.72 -5.66
CA ALA A 116 -12.06 -9.83 -5.79
C ALA A 116 -11.30 -8.82 -4.90
N ILE A 117 -11.89 -7.64 -4.67
CA ILE A 117 -11.30 -6.57 -3.88
C ILE A 117 -11.85 -6.44 -2.45
N ASP A 118 -12.73 -7.34 -2.00
CA ASP A 118 -13.35 -7.27 -0.67
C ASP A 118 -12.33 -7.30 0.47
N ALA A 119 -11.22 -8.03 0.29
CA ALA A 119 -10.10 -8.09 1.23
C ALA A 119 -9.15 -6.87 1.16
N HIS A 120 -9.47 -5.85 0.34
CA HIS A 120 -8.66 -4.63 0.21
C HIS A 120 -9.31 -3.46 0.94
N LEU A 121 -8.65 -2.98 1.99
CA LEU A 121 -9.13 -1.83 2.75
C LEU A 121 -8.78 -0.51 2.05
N CYS A 122 -9.79 0.26 1.68
CA CYS A 122 -9.64 1.64 1.23
C CYS A 122 -10.19 2.60 2.28
N ARG A 123 -9.32 3.32 2.98
CA ARG A 123 -9.72 4.29 4.01
C ARG A 123 -10.47 5.50 3.43
N CYS A 124 -10.20 5.84 2.19
CA CYS A 124 -10.90 6.90 1.46
C CYS A 124 -12.26 6.46 0.89
N THR A 125 -12.61 5.17 1.00
CA THR A 125 -13.88 4.57 0.58
C THR A 125 -14.26 4.81 -0.89
N GLY A 126 -13.27 4.79 -1.78
CA GLY A 126 -13.48 5.02 -3.21
C GLY A 126 -13.90 3.79 -4.02
N TYR A 127 -14.51 2.77 -3.40
CA TYR A 127 -14.75 1.46 -4.01
C TYR A 127 -15.54 1.49 -5.31
N VAL A 128 -16.59 2.32 -5.41
CA VAL A 128 -17.38 2.44 -6.64
C VAL A 128 -16.48 2.84 -7.82
N LYS A 129 -15.62 3.83 -7.61
CA LYS A 129 -14.69 4.31 -8.64
C LYS A 129 -13.55 3.34 -8.91
N ILE A 130 -13.13 2.57 -7.92
CA ILE A 130 -12.16 1.49 -8.10
C ILE A 130 -12.75 0.38 -8.96
N ILE A 131 -14.00 -0.02 -8.72
CA ILE A 131 -14.70 -1.01 -9.55
C ILE A 131 -14.86 -0.49 -10.99
N ASP A 132 -15.27 0.79 -11.17
CA ASP A 132 -15.32 1.44 -12.48
C ASP A 132 -13.96 1.39 -13.20
N ALA A 133 -12.85 1.62 -12.47
CA ALA A 133 -11.50 1.57 -13.01
C ALA A 133 -11.11 0.15 -13.48
N VAL A 134 -11.48 -0.88 -12.73
CA VAL A 134 -11.22 -2.28 -13.10
C VAL A 134 -12.02 -2.66 -14.35
N GLN A 135 -13.28 -2.25 -14.45
CA GLN A 135 -14.08 -2.48 -15.67
C GLN A 135 -13.47 -1.77 -16.88
N LEU A 136 -13.08 -0.50 -16.72
CA LEU A 136 -12.44 0.26 -17.79
C LEU A 136 -11.12 -0.39 -18.24
N LEU A 137 -10.34 -0.95 -17.31
CA LEU A 137 -9.13 -1.70 -17.64
C LEU A 137 -9.46 -3.01 -18.38
N ALA A 138 -10.50 -3.74 -17.98
CA ALA A 138 -10.94 -4.94 -18.68
C ALA A 138 -11.30 -4.64 -20.14
N GLN A 139 -12.11 -3.59 -20.36
CA GLN A 139 -12.46 -3.09 -21.70
C GLN A 139 -11.21 -2.70 -22.51
N ALA A 140 -10.26 -1.98 -21.88
CA ALA A 140 -9.02 -1.58 -22.53
C ALA A 140 -8.15 -2.77 -22.93
N ARG A 141 -8.13 -3.85 -22.14
CA ARG A 141 -7.45 -5.10 -22.50
C ARG A 141 -8.12 -5.82 -23.70
N CYS A 142 -9.43 -5.62 -23.89
CA CYS A 142 -10.17 -6.08 -25.03
C CYS A 142 -10.07 -5.17 -26.29
N GLY A 143 -9.26 -4.11 -26.22
CA GLY A 143 -8.98 -3.22 -27.35
C GLY A 143 -9.75 -1.90 -27.35
N GLU A 144 -10.56 -1.61 -26.33
CA GLU A 144 -11.19 -0.31 -26.19
C GLU A 144 -10.20 0.76 -25.75
N THR A 145 -10.50 2.01 -26.06
CA THR A 145 -9.64 3.14 -25.71
C THR A 145 -10.02 3.70 -24.34
N VAL A 146 -9.04 3.82 -23.43
CA VAL A 146 -9.23 4.55 -22.17
C VAL A 146 -9.49 6.04 -22.46
N PRO A 147 -10.61 6.62 -21.98
CA PRO A 147 -10.88 8.02 -22.19
C PRO A 147 -9.80 8.92 -21.57
N LYS A 148 -9.29 9.86 -22.34
CA LYS A 148 -8.36 10.87 -21.80
C LYS A 148 -9.17 11.99 -21.20
N PRO A 149 -8.82 12.47 -19.99
CA PRO A 149 -9.42 13.67 -19.43
C PRO A 149 -9.19 14.85 -20.36
N GLN A 150 -10.26 15.58 -20.69
CA GLN A 150 -10.18 16.85 -21.40
C GLN A 150 -10.43 17.98 -20.40
N TYR A 151 -9.63 19.04 -20.49
CA TYR A 151 -9.70 20.17 -19.58
C TYR A 151 -9.87 21.45 -20.39
N ASP A 152 -11.00 22.10 -20.22
CA ASP A 152 -11.24 23.42 -20.77
C ASP A 152 -11.09 24.53 -19.70
N GLY A 153 -10.82 24.16 -18.45
CA GLY A 153 -10.59 25.06 -17.31
C GLY A 153 -11.88 25.54 -16.65
N GLY A 154 -13.02 24.92 -16.94
CA GLY A 154 -14.32 25.27 -16.40
C GLY A 154 -14.59 24.73 -14.99
N VAL A 155 -15.47 25.42 -14.25
CA VAL A 155 -15.97 24.95 -12.96
C VAL A 155 -16.87 23.71 -13.18
N GLY A 156 -16.62 22.65 -12.43
CA GLY A 156 -17.37 21.39 -12.54
C GLY A 156 -16.76 20.35 -13.47
N GLU A 157 -15.67 20.65 -14.14
CA GLU A 157 -14.93 19.68 -14.93
C GLU A 157 -14.27 18.59 -14.09
N ARG A 158 -14.15 17.41 -14.69
CA ARG A 158 -13.45 16.29 -14.08
C ARG A 158 -11.94 16.41 -14.29
N VAL A 159 -11.26 17.01 -13.33
CA VAL A 159 -9.81 17.14 -13.32
C VAL A 159 -9.18 15.85 -12.84
N ALA A 160 -8.18 15.30 -13.55
CA ALA A 160 -7.44 14.14 -13.11
C ALA A 160 -6.72 14.42 -11.78
N ARG A 161 -6.60 13.38 -10.96
CA ARG A 161 -5.86 13.48 -9.69
C ARG A 161 -4.43 13.95 -9.96
N TYR A 162 -4.01 15.03 -9.30
CA TYR A 162 -2.62 15.51 -9.35
C TYR A 162 -1.65 14.39 -9.01
N ARG A 163 -0.67 14.14 -9.88
CA ARG A 163 0.27 13.03 -9.80
C ARG A 163 -0.43 11.66 -9.61
N GLY A 164 -1.57 11.47 -10.26
CA GLY A 164 -2.37 10.24 -10.13
C GLY A 164 -1.62 8.99 -10.56
N ALA A 165 -0.79 9.08 -11.61
CA ALA A 165 0.06 7.98 -12.07
C ALA A 165 1.04 7.51 -10.99
N ASP A 166 1.80 8.45 -10.40
CA ASP A 166 2.78 8.13 -9.35
C ASP A 166 2.10 7.51 -8.11
N LEU A 167 0.88 7.99 -7.80
CA LEU A 167 0.09 7.44 -6.70
C LEU A 167 -0.39 6.02 -6.99
N ALA A 168 -0.89 5.78 -8.22
CA ALA A 168 -1.40 4.48 -8.63
C ALA A 168 -0.30 3.41 -8.65
N LEU A 169 0.90 3.76 -9.12
CA LEU A 169 2.05 2.87 -9.16
C LEU A 169 2.77 2.74 -7.80
N GLY A 170 2.40 3.53 -6.80
CA GLY A 170 3.09 3.52 -5.50
C GLY A 170 4.45 4.19 -5.51
N GLU A 171 4.79 4.92 -6.55
CA GLU A 171 6.09 5.61 -6.74
C GLU A 171 6.20 6.87 -5.87
N ARG A 172 5.06 7.50 -5.55
CA ARG A 172 5.06 8.65 -4.64
C ARG A 172 5.36 8.19 -3.22
N PRO A 173 6.42 8.71 -2.56
CA PRO A 173 6.74 8.33 -1.19
C PRO A 173 5.69 8.88 -0.21
N TYR A 174 5.34 8.06 0.77
CA TYR A 174 4.62 8.45 1.98
C TYR A 174 5.63 8.71 3.10
N VAL A 175 5.17 9.26 4.24
CA VAL A 175 6.05 9.55 5.38
C VAL A 175 6.84 8.30 5.82
N ALA A 176 6.20 7.13 5.81
CA ALA A 176 6.85 5.86 6.16
C ALA A 176 7.95 5.42 5.17
N ASP A 177 7.95 5.95 3.95
CA ASP A 177 8.97 5.65 2.94
C ASP A 177 10.19 6.60 3.02
N LEU A 178 10.08 7.67 3.81
CA LEU A 178 11.15 8.66 3.93
C LEU A 178 12.32 8.10 4.75
N ARG A 179 13.53 8.36 4.29
CA ARG A 179 14.77 8.02 4.99
C ARG A 179 15.70 9.23 4.93
N ARG A 180 16.37 9.51 6.04
CA ARG A 180 17.38 10.55 6.14
C ARG A 180 18.55 10.03 6.97
N GLU A 181 19.74 10.51 6.67
CA GLU A 181 20.91 10.23 7.50
C GLU A 181 20.68 10.72 8.94
N GLY A 182 21.03 9.91 9.91
CA GLY A 182 20.81 10.21 11.33
C GLY A 182 19.34 10.19 11.79
N MET A 183 18.40 9.68 10.96
CA MET A 183 16.99 9.60 11.33
C MET A 183 16.79 8.70 12.55
N LEU A 184 16.06 9.20 13.54
CA LEU A 184 15.63 8.44 14.70
C LEU A 184 14.29 7.77 14.46
N PHE A 185 14.07 6.65 15.12
CA PHE A 185 12.80 5.91 15.10
C PHE A 185 12.09 6.06 16.44
N GLY A 186 10.80 6.38 16.40
CA GLY A 186 9.97 6.46 17.59
C GLY A 186 9.39 5.07 17.94
N ALA A 187 9.40 4.74 19.22
CA ALA A 187 8.69 3.59 19.78
C ALA A 187 7.77 4.06 20.90
N LEU A 188 6.59 3.44 20.99
CA LEU A 188 5.60 3.77 22.01
C LEU A 188 5.54 2.67 23.07
N SER A 189 5.56 3.07 24.35
CA SER A 189 5.18 2.19 25.45
C SER A 189 3.68 2.39 25.72
N LEU A 190 2.87 1.40 25.37
CA LEU A 190 1.42 1.45 25.51
C LEU A 190 0.96 0.79 26.79
N SER A 191 -0.22 1.22 27.32
CA SER A 191 -0.89 0.56 28.41
C SER A 191 -1.39 -0.84 27.98
N ALA A 192 -1.24 -1.82 28.86
CA ALA A 192 -1.88 -3.14 28.70
C ALA A 192 -3.40 -3.12 28.99
N HIS A 193 -3.92 -1.98 29.46
CA HIS A 193 -5.33 -1.84 29.83
C HIS A 193 -6.02 -0.82 28.90
N PRO A 194 -7.24 -1.10 28.44
CA PRO A 194 -7.98 -0.19 27.54
C PRO A 194 -8.38 1.12 28.24
N ARG A 195 -8.51 1.10 29.56
CA ARG A 195 -8.78 2.26 30.42
C ARG A 195 -8.06 2.10 31.74
N ALA A 196 -7.22 3.07 32.09
CA ALA A 196 -6.46 3.06 33.33
C ALA A 196 -6.12 4.49 33.78
N ARG A 197 -5.91 4.67 35.09
CA ARG A 197 -5.29 5.87 35.64
C ARG A 197 -3.79 5.65 35.71
N VAL A 198 -3.02 6.48 35.02
CA VAL A 198 -1.56 6.46 35.10
C VAL A 198 -1.14 7.01 36.46
N VAL A 199 -0.58 6.15 37.29
CA VAL A 199 -0.11 6.53 38.65
C VAL A 199 1.31 7.03 38.60
N ARG A 200 2.17 6.39 37.79
CA ARG A 200 3.59 6.73 37.65
C ARG A 200 4.09 6.33 36.27
N ILE A 201 4.95 7.14 35.71
CA ILE A 201 5.76 6.82 34.52
C ILE A 201 7.22 6.82 34.96
N ASP A 202 7.90 5.69 34.82
CA ASP A 202 9.31 5.53 35.11
C ASP A 202 10.05 5.34 33.79
N THR A 203 10.87 6.32 33.45
CA THR A 203 11.65 6.36 32.20
C THR A 203 13.10 5.92 32.36
N SER A 204 13.54 5.59 33.61
CA SER A 204 14.94 5.37 33.92
C SER A 204 15.59 4.25 33.10
N ARG A 205 14.89 3.11 32.93
CA ARG A 205 15.40 1.99 32.14
C ARG A 205 15.48 2.32 30.64
N ALA A 206 14.50 3.03 30.12
CA ALA A 206 14.50 3.44 28.72
C ALA A 206 15.61 4.46 28.46
N ALA A 207 15.75 5.47 29.32
CA ALA A 207 16.79 6.51 29.21
C ALA A 207 18.22 5.94 29.32
N ALA A 208 18.41 4.88 30.09
CA ALA A 208 19.70 4.22 30.25
C ALA A 208 20.04 3.21 29.14
N HIS A 209 19.11 2.92 28.24
CA HIS A 209 19.33 1.90 27.20
C HIS A 209 20.24 2.43 26.08
N PRO A 210 21.31 1.72 25.70
CA PRO A 210 22.17 2.10 24.58
C PRO A 210 21.35 2.24 23.29
N GLY A 211 21.52 3.35 22.58
CA GLY A 211 20.77 3.63 21.34
C GLY A 211 19.46 4.40 21.54
N VAL A 212 19.01 4.63 22.77
CA VAL A 212 17.92 5.57 23.05
C VAL A 212 18.49 6.97 23.16
N VAL A 213 18.07 7.85 22.25
CA VAL A 213 18.54 9.25 22.19
C VAL A 213 17.72 10.14 23.12
N ALA A 214 16.41 9.90 23.22
CA ALA A 214 15.52 10.67 24.07
C ALA A 214 14.31 9.82 24.49
N VAL A 215 13.76 10.11 25.66
CA VAL A 215 12.50 9.56 26.16
C VAL A 215 11.56 10.72 26.45
N ALA A 216 10.47 10.82 25.68
CA ALA A 216 9.47 11.86 25.87
C ALA A 216 8.27 11.34 26.67
N THR A 217 7.73 12.18 27.55
CA THR A 217 6.51 11.93 28.33
C THR A 217 5.53 13.08 28.15
N TYR A 218 4.38 13.01 28.81
CA TYR A 218 3.44 14.12 28.81
C TYR A 218 4.01 15.46 29.34
N ARG A 219 5.13 15.42 30.07
CA ARG A 219 5.80 16.62 30.59
C ARG A 219 6.57 17.39 29.52
N ASP A 220 6.95 16.68 28.49
CA ASP A 220 7.79 17.20 27.39
C ASP A 220 6.93 17.73 26.22
N VAL A 221 5.61 17.52 26.28
CA VAL A 221 4.66 18.01 25.27
C VAL A 221 4.37 19.48 25.54
N PRO A 222 4.67 20.39 24.60
CA PRO A 222 4.35 21.81 24.76
C PRO A 222 2.83 22.05 24.65
N GLY A 223 2.32 23.02 25.41
CA GLY A 223 0.91 23.45 25.39
C GLY A 223 0.09 22.99 26.59
N ASP A 224 -1.18 23.36 26.59
CA ASP A 224 -2.12 23.01 27.66
C ASP A 224 -2.55 21.54 27.56
N ARG A 225 -2.82 20.95 28.74
CA ARG A 225 -3.36 19.59 28.83
C ARG A 225 -4.88 19.65 28.75
N TRP A 226 -5.45 18.81 27.92
CA TRP A 226 -6.90 18.63 27.77
C TRP A 226 -7.42 17.53 28.70
#